data_f9a033fbd60f74ce9b3baaa39b02f0ac
#
_entry.id   f9a033fbd60f74ce9b3baaa39b02f0ac
#
_cell.length_a   1.000
_cell.length_b   1.000
_cell.length_c   1.000
_cell.angle_alpha   90.00
_cell.angle_beta   90.00
_cell.angle_gamma   90.00
#
_symmetry.space_group_name_H-M   'P 1'
#
loop_
_entity.id
_entity.type
_entity.pdbx_description
1 polymer ?
#
loop_
_entity_poly.entity_id
_entity_poly.type
_entity_poly.pdbx_seq_one_letter_code
_entity_poly.pdbx_strand_id
1 'polypeptide(L)'
;MSSEPNRPLRVVIPPVPEGTPAGKWWPVTVEVDWIETPYIDGKPDPTVLKYADIYIGTDFNAEMGKAAKSLQAILIAAAGYDRIEPSTVPQGVVVANAYHHEAPIAEWVMAVAVALDHNLITNDRNFRNGDWSGWPSRYGSYRELYGRTFGIIGYGAIGKRVARLANAYEMNVIAAGRSPDTAEEAETDGVKYGSGQEAIDQVLSDADFVLVSTPLIDSTRGLIGEREIGLMRQDAYLINPARGHIVDEKALYEALASNSITGAAIDTWYEYPVSETDSPRPSKYPFWELDNIIMTPHHSGATFGTRDRRAETVAANIDRIAKGQQLVNVLTDISTI
;
A
#
# COMPACT_ATOMS: atom_id res chain seq x y z
N MET A 1 2.41 -40.08 -4.95
CA MET A 1 3.00 -39.67 -3.65
C MET A 1 1.98 -40.01 -2.60
N SER A 2 2.27 -40.96 -1.70
CA SER A 2 1.36 -41.42 -0.66
C SER A 2 1.15 -40.30 0.35
N SER A 3 -0.03 -39.71 0.37
CA SER A 3 -0.50 -38.88 1.46
C SER A 3 -0.53 -39.74 2.72
N GLU A 4 0.29 -39.45 3.71
CA GLU A 4 0.00 -39.92 5.07
C GLU A 4 -1.36 -39.33 5.45
N PRO A 5 -2.39 -40.15 5.63
CA PRO A 5 -3.71 -39.63 5.97
C PRO A 5 -3.64 -39.13 7.43
N ASN A 6 -3.93 -37.87 7.63
CA ASN A 6 -4.23 -37.28 8.94
C ASN A 6 -3.12 -36.69 9.80
N ARG A 7 -2.07 -36.12 9.20
CA ARG A 7 -1.20 -35.22 10.00
C ARG A 7 -1.68 -33.75 9.93
N PRO A 8 -1.47 -32.96 10.99
CA PRO A 8 -1.69 -31.52 10.94
C PRO A 8 -0.87 -30.85 9.81
N LEU A 9 -1.42 -29.78 9.21
CA LEU A 9 -0.68 -28.95 8.26
C LEU A 9 0.48 -28.25 8.99
N ARG A 10 1.68 -28.29 8.41
CA ARG A 10 2.85 -27.57 8.90
C ARG A 10 2.85 -26.17 8.29
N VAL A 11 2.59 -25.18 9.14
CA VAL A 11 2.51 -23.78 8.73
C VAL A 11 3.68 -23.00 9.31
N VAL A 12 4.54 -22.51 8.43
CA VAL A 12 5.66 -21.65 8.79
C VAL A 12 5.19 -20.20 8.84
N ILE A 13 5.47 -19.52 9.95
CA ILE A 13 5.09 -18.14 10.22
C ILE A 13 6.31 -17.28 10.59
N PRO A 14 6.24 -15.95 10.44
CA PRO A 14 7.22 -15.04 11.03
C PRO A 14 7.29 -15.22 12.56
N PRO A 15 8.40 -14.80 13.19
CA PRO A 15 8.54 -14.84 14.65
C PRO A 15 7.39 -14.09 15.33
N VAL A 16 6.92 -14.62 16.44
CA VAL A 16 5.94 -13.94 17.30
C VAL A 16 6.63 -13.41 18.57
N PRO A 17 6.06 -12.39 19.25
CA PRO A 17 6.61 -11.89 20.49
C PRO A 17 6.76 -13.00 21.53
N GLU A 18 7.84 -12.97 22.31
CA GLU A 18 8.13 -13.94 23.36
C GLU A 18 6.91 -14.16 24.28
N GLY A 19 6.62 -15.41 24.59
CA GLY A 19 5.46 -15.79 25.39
C GLY A 19 4.11 -15.77 24.66
N THR A 20 4.09 -15.50 23.36
CA THR A 20 2.88 -15.55 22.53
C THR A 20 2.80 -16.91 21.83
N PRO A 21 1.69 -17.68 21.96
CA PRO A 21 1.51 -18.90 21.17
C PRO A 21 1.55 -18.60 19.66
N ALA A 22 2.31 -19.37 18.89
CA ALA A 22 2.53 -19.17 17.46
C ALA A 22 1.22 -19.02 16.66
N GLY A 23 0.19 -19.81 16.97
CA GLY A 23 -1.10 -19.77 16.32
C GLY A 23 -2.06 -18.66 16.78
N LYS A 24 -1.71 -17.87 17.78
CA LYS A 24 -2.63 -16.90 18.42
C LYS A 24 -3.27 -15.90 17.45
N TRP A 25 -2.53 -15.50 16.43
CA TRP A 25 -2.99 -14.49 15.47
C TRP A 25 -3.86 -15.02 14.33
N TRP A 26 -3.93 -16.37 14.20
CA TRP A 26 -4.56 -17.03 13.06
C TRP A 26 -5.75 -17.88 13.55
N PRO A 27 -6.99 -17.37 13.41
CA PRO A 27 -8.19 -18.07 13.91
C PRO A 27 -8.60 -19.24 12.99
N VAL A 28 -7.73 -20.25 12.89
CA VAL A 28 -7.99 -21.47 12.12
C VAL A 28 -8.96 -22.39 12.85
N THR A 29 -9.73 -23.22 12.08
CA THR A 29 -10.67 -24.20 12.63
C THR A 29 -10.13 -25.64 12.57
N VAL A 30 -8.97 -25.83 11.95
CA VAL A 30 -8.29 -27.13 11.82
C VAL A 30 -7.06 -27.19 12.71
N GLU A 31 -6.58 -28.40 12.99
CA GLU A 31 -5.34 -28.61 13.71
C GLU A 31 -4.14 -28.26 12.84
N VAL A 32 -3.22 -27.45 13.37
CA VAL A 32 -2.04 -26.90 12.66
C VAL A 32 -0.79 -27.05 13.52
N ASP A 33 0.27 -27.56 12.91
CA ASP A 33 1.62 -27.55 13.45
C ASP A 33 2.31 -26.24 13.07
N TRP A 34 2.38 -25.30 14.03
CA TRP A 34 2.94 -23.97 13.83
C TRP A 34 4.45 -23.98 14.00
N ILE A 35 5.18 -23.50 13.00
CA ILE A 35 6.63 -23.42 12.98
C ILE A 35 7.04 -21.95 12.81
N GLU A 36 7.68 -21.37 13.83
CA GLU A 36 8.23 -20.02 13.70
C GLU A 36 9.53 -20.08 12.91
N THR A 37 9.67 -19.18 11.94
CA THR A 37 10.92 -19.05 11.19
C THR A 37 11.84 -18.04 11.85
N PRO A 38 13.05 -18.43 12.30
CA PRO A 38 14.03 -17.45 12.77
C PRO A 38 14.42 -16.51 11.62
N TYR A 39 14.76 -15.27 11.98
CA TYR A 39 15.34 -14.34 11.03
C TYR A 39 16.87 -14.35 11.20
N ILE A 40 17.58 -14.54 10.11
CA ILE A 40 19.04 -14.49 10.02
C ILE A 40 19.38 -13.29 9.14
N ASP A 41 20.10 -12.32 9.66
CA ASP A 41 20.45 -11.08 8.96
C ASP A 41 19.23 -10.37 8.31
N GLY A 42 18.11 -10.34 9.05
CA GLY A 42 16.87 -9.69 8.63
C GLY A 42 16.06 -10.46 7.56
N LYS A 43 16.44 -11.73 7.27
CA LYS A 43 15.73 -12.60 6.31
C LYS A 43 15.23 -13.86 7.00
N PRO A 44 14.09 -14.43 6.53
CA PRO A 44 13.61 -15.72 7.03
C PRO A 44 14.62 -16.83 6.75
N ASP A 45 14.87 -17.71 7.75
CA ASP A 45 15.70 -18.92 7.56
C ASP A 45 15.00 -19.88 6.58
N PRO A 46 15.58 -20.12 5.37
CA PRO A 46 14.94 -20.98 4.38
C PRO A 46 14.87 -22.45 4.82
N THR A 47 15.69 -22.89 5.78
CA THR A 47 15.78 -24.31 6.17
C THR A 47 14.49 -24.84 6.78
N VAL A 48 13.70 -24.00 7.44
CA VAL A 48 12.40 -24.36 8.04
C VAL A 48 11.36 -24.74 6.98
N LEU A 49 11.52 -24.28 5.74
CA LEU A 49 10.59 -24.57 4.63
C LEU A 49 10.70 -26.01 4.09
N LYS A 50 11.73 -26.77 4.49
CA LYS A 50 11.97 -28.13 3.98
C LYS A 50 10.76 -29.06 4.10
N TYR A 51 10.00 -28.92 5.18
CA TYR A 51 8.85 -29.76 5.47
C TYR A 51 7.55 -28.98 5.61
N ALA A 52 7.55 -27.70 5.27
CA ALA A 52 6.39 -26.85 5.33
C ALA A 52 5.36 -27.21 4.26
N ASP A 53 4.09 -27.18 4.65
CA ASP A 53 2.96 -27.26 3.72
C ASP A 53 2.51 -25.87 3.30
N ILE A 54 2.58 -24.89 4.22
CA ILE A 54 2.18 -23.50 4.00
C ILE A 54 3.27 -22.58 4.57
N TYR A 55 3.58 -21.53 3.84
CA TYR A 55 4.39 -20.42 4.32
C TYR A 55 3.52 -19.15 4.40
N ILE A 56 3.55 -18.48 5.55
CA ILE A 56 2.95 -17.15 5.73
C ILE A 56 4.06 -16.12 5.78
N GLY A 57 4.12 -15.24 4.79
CA GLY A 57 5.16 -14.21 4.73
C GLY A 57 5.01 -13.29 3.53
N THR A 58 5.78 -12.20 3.50
CA THR A 58 5.76 -11.20 2.44
C THR A 58 6.95 -11.34 1.48
N ASP A 59 7.96 -12.12 1.86
CA ASP A 59 9.20 -12.30 1.09
C ASP A 59 9.33 -13.76 0.67
N PHE A 60 9.69 -14.01 -0.59
CA PHE A 60 10.02 -15.34 -1.07
C PHE A 60 11.04 -15.25 -2.19
N ASN A 61 12.19 -15.93 -2.02
CA ASN A 61 13.35 -15.84 -2.90
C ASN A 61 13.88 -17.21 -3.35
N ALA A 62 14.96 -17.21 -4.12
CA ALA A 62 15.53 -18.42 -4.70
C ALA A 62 16.00 -19.45 -3.67
N GLU A 63 16.52 -19.03 -2.50
CA GLU A 63 16.97 -19.94 -1.45
C GLU A 63 15.76 -20.62 -0.80
N MET A 64 14.71 -19.86 -0.53
CA MET A 64 13.44 -20.36 -0.01
C MET A 64 12.79 -21.34 -1.00
N GLY A 65 12.74 -21.02 -2.29
CA GLY A 65 12.21 -21.90 -3.33
C GLY A 65 12.97 -23.22 -3.43
N LYS A 66 14.30 -23.19 -3.31
CA LYS A 66 15.13 -24.41 -3.29
C LYS A 66 14.84 -25.27 -2.05
N ALA A 67 14.59 -24.68 -0.90
CA ALA A 67 14.30 -25.37 0.34
C ALA A 67 12.89 -25.96 0.40
N ALA A 68 11.91 -25.30 -0.20
CA ALA A 68 10.48 -25.58 -0.11
C ALA A 68 10.06 -26.83 -0.94
N LYS A 69 10.33 -28.03 -0.41
CA LYS A 69 10.09 -29.31 -1.12
C LYS A 69 8.65 -29.80 -1.05
N SER A 70 7.89 -29.42 -0.04
CA SER A 70 6.54 -29.90 0.23
C SER A 70 5.50 -28.78 0.20
N LEU A 71 5.91 -27.56 -0.13
CA LEU A 71 5.07 -26.36 -0.06
C LEU A 71 3.89 -26.48 -1.03
N GLN A 72 2.69 -26.17 -0.52
CA GLN A 72 1.44 -26.15 -1.28
C GLN A 72 0.97 -24.71 -1.52
N ALA A 73 1.23 -23.80 -0.54
CA ALA A 73 0.81 -22.43 -0.64
C ALA A 73 1.77 -21.45 0.04
N ILE A 74 1.82 -20.24 -0.52
CA ILE A 74 2.38 -19.02 0.08
C ILE A 74 1.20 -18.10 0.36
N LEU A 75 0.95 -17.78 1.63
CA LEU A 75 -0.13 -16.90 2.06
C LEU A 75 0.46 -15.57 2.55
N ILE A 76 0.11 -14.50 1.88
CA ILE A 76 0.63 -13.16 2.16
C ILE A 76 -0.39 -12.42 3.01
N ALA A 77 -0.05 -12.13 4.28
CA ALA A 77 -0.87 -11.32 5.19
C ALA A 77 -0.80 -9.82 4.86
N ALA A 78 -0.66 -9.48 3.58
CA ALA A 78 -0.62 -8.14 3.03
C ALA A 78 -1.24 -8.14 1.62
N ALA A 79 -1.52 -6.96 1.07
CA ALA A 79 -1.99 -6.86 -0.31
C ALA A 79 -0.84 -6.88 -1.32
N GLY A 80 0.27 -6.20 -0.99
CA GLY A 80 1.46 -6.16 -1.83
C GLY A 80 2.21 -7.48 -1.85
N TYR A 81 2.69 -7.87 -3.02
CA TYR A 81 3.43 -9.12 -3.28
C TYR A 81 4.72 -8.86 -4.06
N ASP A 82 5.14 -7.62 -4.12
CA ASP A 82 6.32 -7.13 -4.85
C ASP A 82 7.67 -7.68 -4.33
N ARG A 83 7.65 -8.40 -3.18
CA ARG A 83 8.81 -9.10 -2.62
C ARG A 83 8.78 -10.62 -2.84
N ILE A 84 7.78 -11.13 -3.55
CA ILE A 84 7.75 -12.52 -3.99
C ILE A 84 8.41 -12.57 -5.37
N GLU A 85 9.55 -13.23 -5.48
CA GLU A 85 10.22 -13.44 -6.77
C GLU A 85 9.51 -14.55 -7.55
N PRO A 86 8.71 -14.26 -8.60
CA PRO A 86 7.85 -15.23 -9.26
C PRO A 86 8.57 -16.48 -9.77
N SER A 87 9.77 -16.28 -10.35
CA SER A 87 10.61 -17.37 -10.91
C SER A 87 11.11 -18.36 -9.85
N THR A 88 10.99 -18.01 -8.56
CA THR A 88 11.47 -18.85 -7.45
C THR A 88 10.37 -19.66 -6.79
N VAL A 89 9.12 -19.37 -7.10
CA VAL A 89 7.95 -20.10 -6.57
C VAL A 89 7.91 -21.48 -7.23
N PRO A 90 7.94 -22.59 -6.43
CA PRO A 90 7.93 -23.93 -7.00
C PRO A 90 6.67 -24.21 -7.80
N GLN A 91 6.78 -25.01 -8.86
CA GLN A 91 5.64 -25.37 -9.69
C GLN A 91 4.53 -26.04 -8.87
N GLY A 92 3.28 -25.56 -9.02
CA GLY A 92 2.11 -26.06 -8.32
C GLY A 92 1.86 -25.41 -6.97
N VAL A 93 2.75 -24.54 -6.48
CA VAL A 93 2.50 -23.76 -5.27
C VAL A 93 1.55 -22.61 -5.58
N VAL A 94 0.50 -22.47 -4.80
CA VAL A 94 -0.48 -21.40 -4.94
C VAL A 94 -0.04 -20.20 -4.11
N VAL A 95 -0.07 -18.99 -4.69
CA VAL A 95 0.18 -17.75 -3.96
C VAL A 95 -1.14 -17.01 -3.78
N ALA A 96 -1.46 -16.64 -2.55
CA ALA A 96 -2.67 -15.87 -2.23
C ALA A 96 -2.35 -14.74 -1.24
N ASN A 97 -3.02 -13.60 -1.43
CA ASN A 97 -2.81 -12.42 -0.59
C ASN A 97 -4.05 -12.06 0.25
N ALA A 98 -3.91 -11.05 1.12
CA ALA A 98 -5.00 -10.51 1.92
C ALA A 98 -5.05 -8.98 1.78
N TYR A 99 -6.21 -8.48 1.37
CA TYR A 99 -6.50 -7.05 1.22
C TYR A 99 -6.86 -6.37 2.56
N HIS A 100 -8.03 -5.75 2.68
CA HIS A 100 -8.62 -5.14 3.88
C HIS A 100 -7.98 -3.83 4.39
N HIS A 101 -7.04 -3.25 3.65
CA HIS A 101 -6.38 -1.99 3.99
C HIS A 101 -6.99 -0.77 3.29
N GLU A 102 -7.98 -0.97 2.44
CA GLU A 102 -8.57 0.08 1.59
C GLU A 102 -9.28 1.15 2.43
N ALA A 103 -9.92 0.72 3.53
CA ALA A 103 -10.62 1.65 4.41
C ALA A 103 -9.67 2.61 5.12
N PRO A 104 -8.70 2.12 5.92
CA PRO A 104 -7.81 3.04 6.64
C PRO A 104 -6.91 3.85 5.69
N ILE A 105 -6.51 3.32 4.53
CA ILE A 105 -5.78 4.14 3.55
C ILE A 105 -6.66 5.26 3.02
N ALA A 106 -7.93 5.00 2.70
CA ALA A 106 -8.83 6.05 2.25
C ALA A 106 -9.09 7.10 3.34
N GLU A 107 -9.22 6.70 4.59
CA GLU A 107 -9.30 7.60 5.74
C GLU A 107 -8.04 8.48 5.85
N TRP A 108 -6.86 7.86 5.75
CA TRP A 108 -5.59 8.58 5.77
C TRP A 108 -5.49 9.57 4.61
N VAL A 109 -5.86 9.17 3.39
CA VAL A 109 -5.83 10.03 2.20
C VAL A 109 -6.69 11.27 2.39
N MET A 110 -7.92 11.13 2.89
CA MET A 110 -8.78 12.30 3.13
C MET A 110 -8.28 13.14 4.30
N ALA A 111 -7.75 12.52 5.35
CA ALA A 111 -7.17 13.24 6.48
C ALA A 111 -5.99 14.12 6.07
N VAL A 112 -5.06 13.59 5.24
CA VAL A 112 -3.93 14.39 4.76
C VAL A 112 -4.35 15.44 3.73
N ALA A 113 -5.36 15.17 2.90
CA ALA A 113 -5.92 16.17 1.98
C ALA A 113 -6.45 17.39 2.75
N VAL A 114 -7.26 17.17 3.80
CA VAL A 114 -7.72 18.23 4.71
C VAL A 114 -6.54 18.91 5.40
N ALA A 115 -5.59 18.13 5.93
CA ALA A 115 -4.44 18.67 6.68
C ALA A 115 -3.54 19.57 5.82
N LEU A 116 -3.33 19.21 4.56
CA LEU A 116 -2.57 20.00 3.58
C LEU A 116 -3.31 21.29 3.22
N ASP A 117 -4.56 21.18 2.81
CA ASP A 117 -5.33 22.32 2.30
C ASP A 117 -5.57 23.39 3.39
N HIS A 118 -5.82 22.96 4.62
CA HIS A 118 -6.04 23.82 5.79
C HIS A 118 -4.75 24.19 6.53
N ASN A 119 -3.57 23.74 6.08
CA ASN A 119 -2.30 23.95 6.76
C ASN A 119 -2.33 23.52 8.25
N LEU A 120 -3.08 22.47 8.59
CA LEU A 120 -3.37 22.11 9.98
C LEU A 120 -2.12 21.86 10.82
N ILE A 121 -1.15 21.13 10.28
CA ILE A 121 0.08 20.76 11.00
C ILE A 121 0.92 22.00 11.28
N THR A 122 1.10 22.86 10.28
CA THR A 122 1.88 24.09 10.41
C THR A 122 1.17 25.08 11.35
N ASN A 123 -0.14 25.24 11.24
CA ASN A 123 -0.92 26.10 12.10
C ASN A 123 -0.91 25.63 13.56
N ASP A 124 -1.06 24.31 13.82
CA ASP A 124 -0.97 23.76 15.18
C ASP A 124 0.42 24.02 15.79
N ARG A 125 1.50 23.71 15.03
CA ARG A 125 2.89 23.97 15.46
C ARG A 125 3.13 25.42 15.80
N ASN A 126 2.72 26.34 14.93
CA ASN A 126 2.93 27.77 15.10
C ASN A 126 2.11 28.31 16.29
N PHE A 127 0.83 27.91 16.38
CA PHE A 127 -0.05 28.38 17.44
C PHE A 127 0.38 27.91 18.85
N ARG A 128 0.94 26.70 18.97
CA ARG A 128 1.57 26.23 20.24
C ARG A 128 2.72 27.12 20.68
N ASN A 129 3.40 27.76 19.76
CA ASN A 129 4.49 28.72 20.02
C ASN A 129 3.98 30.17 20.19
N GLY A 130 2.67 30.40 20.26
CA GLY A 130 2.06 31.71 20.40
C GLY A 130 2.03 32.55 19.12
N ASP A 131 2.31 31.93 17.97
CA ASP A 131 2.25 32.58 16.67
C ASP A 131 0.80 32.60 16.13
N TRP A 132 0.26 33.81 16.01
CA TRP A 132 -1.09 34.10 15.49
C TRP A 132 -1.06 34.44 13.99
N SER A 133 -0.02 34.08 13.26
CA SER A 133 0.07 34.37 11.81
C SER A 133 -1.10 33.77 11.03
N GLY A 134 -1.62 32.58 11.43
CA GLY A 134 -2.80 31.95 10.84
C GLY A 134 -4.15 32.60 11.17
N TRP A 135 -4.20 33.68 11.95
CA TRP A 135 -5.45 34.36 12.29
C TRP A 135 -6.10 35.02 11.04
N PRO A 136 -7.39 34.80 10.76
CA PRO A 136 -8.02 35.22 9.49
C PRO A 136 -7.83 36.69 9.12
N SER A 137 -7.81 37.61 10.09
CA SER A 137 -7.58 39.04 9.82
C SER A 137 -6.14 39.38 9.45
N ARG A 138 -5.19 38.47 9.63
CA ARG A 138 -3.77 38.64 9.26
C ARG A 138 -3.38 37.86 8.01
N TYR A 139 -3.95 36.67 7.84
CA TYR A 139 -3.54 35.72 6.81
C TYR A 139 -4.52 35.61 5.64
N GLY A 140 -5.77 36.04 5.81
CA GLY A 140 -6.84 35.88 4.84
C GLY A 140 -7.62 34.59 5.04
N SER A 141 -8.33 34.16 3.99
CA SER A 141 -9.16 32.96 4.02
C SER A 141 -8.38 31.73 3.55
N TYR A 142 -8.73 30.58 4.06
CA TYR A 142 -8.28 29.28 3.58
C TYR A 142 -9.14 28.83 2.40
N ARG A 143 -8.60 27.87 1.62
CA ARG A 143 -9.39 27.10 0.67
C ARG A 143 -10.19 26.04 1.41
N GLU A 144 -11.16 25.47 0.74
CA GLU A 144 -11.97 24.34 1.24
C GLU A 144 -12.00 23.25 0.20
N LEU A 145 -12.25 22.01 0.60
CA LEU A 145 -12.32 20.87 -0.33
C LEU A 145 -13.56 20.93 -1.23
N TYR A 146 -14.63 21.58 -0.75
CA TYR A 146 -15.88 21.73 -1.49
C TYR A 146 -15.66 22.27 -2.90
N GLY A 147 -16.19 21.54 -3.89
CA GLY A 147 -16.12 21.92 -5.31
C GLY A 147 -14.75 21.76 -5.97
N ARG A 148 -13.69 21.40 -5.22
CA ARG A 148 -12.37 21.12 -5.79
C ARG A 148 -12.32 19.74 -6.47
N THR A 149 -11.32 19.53 -7.31
CA THR A 149 -11.15 18.29 -8.08
C THR A 149 -10.18 17.33 -7.40
N PHE A 150 -10.66 16.13 -7.09
CA PHE A 150 -9.85 15.03 -6.59
C PHE A 150 -9.53 14.06 -7.74
N GLY A 151 -8.27 14.00 -8.14
CA GLY A 151 -7.76 13.16 -9.20
C GLY A 151 -7.20 11.84 -8.67
N ILE A 152 -7.55 10.73 -9.29
CA ILE A 152 -7.16 9.38 -8.86
C ILE A 152 -6.44 8.67 -10.00
N ILE A 153 -5.15 8.37 -9.83
CA ILE A 153 -4.37 7.52 -10.74
C ILE A 153 -4.35 6.12 -10.16
N GLY A 154 -5.15 5.21 -10.74
CA GLY A 154 -5.39 3.86 -10.25
C GLY A 154 -6.76 3.70 -9.58
N TYR A 155 -7.81 3.43 -10.36
CA TYR A 155 -9.19 3.26 -9.87
C TYR A 155 -9.47 1.82 -9.45
N GLY A 156 -8.65 1.30 -8.53
CA GLY A 156 -8.81 0.01 -7.86
C GLY A 156 -9.57 0.13 -6.52
N ALA A 157 -9.44 -0.86 -5.66
CA ALA A 157 -10.15 -0.91 -4.37
C ALA A 157 -9.92 0.32 -3.47
N ILE A 158 -8.68 0.84 -3.42
CA ILE A 158 -8.35 2.07 -2.68
C ILE A 158 -8.97 3.28 -3.40
N GLY A 159 -8.71 3.45 -4.70
CA GLY A 159 -9.20 4.59 -5.48
C GLY A 159 -10.72 4.74 -5.44
N LYS A 160 -11.47 3.64 -5.59
CA LYS A 160 -12.92 3.60 -5.47
C LYS A 160 -13.41 4.05 -4.09
N ARG A 161 -12.71 3.63 -3.03
CA ARG A 161 -13.08 4.03 -1.68
C ARG A 161 -12.79 5.50 -1.41
N VAL A 162 -11.65 6.01 -1.89
CA VAL A 162 -11.32 7.44 -1.82
C VAL A 162 -12.32 8.26 -2.61
N ALA A 163 -12.71 7.82 -3.81
CA ALA A 163 -13.72 8.50 -4.63
C ALA A 163 -15.04 8.71 -3.86
N ARG A 164 -15.55 7.66 -3.17
CA ARG A 164 -16.77 7.78 -2.35
C ARG A 164 -16.62 8.80 -1.21
N LEU A 165 -15.45 8.84 -0.56
CA LEU A 165 -15.19 9.82 0.49
C LEU A 165 -15.05 11.23 -0.09
N ALA A 166 -14.34 11.42 -1.20
CA ALA A 166 -14.21 12.71 -1.87
C ALA A 166 -15.58 13.24 -2.34
N ASN A 167 -16.45 12.37 -2.88
CA ASN A 167 -17.82 12.72 -3.21
C ASN A 167 -18.62 13.17 -1.96
N ALA A 168 -18.40 12.52 -0.81
CA ALA A 168 -19.04 12.93 0.46
C ALA A 168 -18.54 14.29 0.98
N TYR A 169 -17.35 14.73 0.56
CA TYR A 169 -16.84 16.09 0.75
C TYR A 169 -17.30 17.06 -0.35
N GLU A 170 -18.22 16.63 -1.21
CA GLU A 170 -18.75 17.42 -2.33
C GLU A 170 -17.65 17.90 -3.32
N MET A 171 -16.61 17.10 -3.49
CA MET A 171 -15.55 17.31 -4.47
C MET A 171 -15.95 16.76 -5.84
N ASN A 172 -15.36 17.31 -6.91
CA ASN A 172 -15.42 16.69 -8.24
C ASN A 172 -14.39 15.56 -8.30
N VAL A 173 -14.78 14.36 -8.72
CA VAL A 173 -13.85 13.22 -8.78
C VAL A 173 -13.59 12.83 -10.23
N ILE A 174 -12.31 12.79 -10.59
CA ILE A 174 -11.83 12.30 -11.89
C ILE A 174 -10.82 11.17 -11.65
N ALA A 175 -10.81 10.16 -12.52
CA ALA A 175 -9.92 9.02 -12.33
C ALA A 175 -9.32 8.53 -13.66
N ALA A 176 -8.09 8.02 -13.57
CA ALA A 176 -7.42 7.32 -14.65
C ALA A 176 -7.05 5.91 -14.22
N GLY A 177 -7.23 4.94 -15.12
CA GLY A 177 -6.85 3.56 -14.89
C GLY A 177 -6.37 2.84 -16.14
N ARG A 178 -6.13 1.55 -16.02
CA ARG A 178 -5.61 0.73 -17.12
C ARG A 178 -6.73 0.22 -18.04
N SER A 179 -7.82 -0.27 -17.46
CA SER A 179 -8.89 -0.92 -18.21
C SER A 179 -10.04 0.04 -18.52
N PRO A 180 -10.46 0.13 -19.78
CA PRO A 180 -11.66 0.87 -20.16
C PRO A 180 -12.95 0.25 -19.57
N ASP A 181 -12.95 -1.05 -19.25
CA ASP A 181 -14.11 -1.77 -18.69
C ASP A 181 -14.54 -1.24 -17.31
N THR A 182 -13.68 -0.46 -16.66
CA THR A 182 -13.97 0.17 -15.37
C THR A 182 -14.87 1.42 -15.49
N ALA A 183 -15.07 1.93 -16.70
CA ALA A 183 -15.75 3.21 -16.93
C ALA A 183 -17.22 3.21 -16.44
N GLU A 184 -17.99 2.14 -16.71
CA GLU A 184 -19.39 2.03 -16.29
C GLU A 184 -19.55 2.03 -14.76
N GLU A 185 -18.65 1.31 -14.06
CA GLU A 185 -18.64 1.31 -12.60
C GLU A 185 -18.28 2.68 -12.04
N ALA A 186 -17.27 3.35 -12.62
CA ALA A 186 -16.84 4.67 -12.21
C ALA A 186 -17.95 5.72 -12.41
N GLU A 187 -18.67 5.67 -13.52
CA GLU A 187 -19.84 6.55 -13.79
C GLU A 187 -20.93 6.35 -12.74
N THR A 188 -21.20 5.10 -12.35
CA THR A 188 -22.15 4.77 -11.27
C THR A 188 -21.72 5.35 -9.92
N ASP A 189 -20.42 5.39 -9.66
CA ASP A 189 -19.83 6.01 -8.46
C ASP A 189 -19.76 7.56 -8.57
N GLY A 190 -20.22 8.18 -9.66
CA GLY A 190 -20.16 9.63 -9.90
C GLY A 190 -18.76 10.14 -10.25
N VAL A 191 -17.94 9.30 -10.86
CA VAL A 191 -16.53 9.58 -11.20
C VAL A 191 -16.36 9.71 -12.71
N LYS A 192 -15.77 10.81 -13.18
CA LYS A 192 -15.35 10.94 -14.58
C LYS A 192 -14.08 10.10 -14.79
N TYR A 193 -14.21 8.99 -15.52
CA TYR A 193 -13.12 8.03 -15.71
C TYR A 193 -12.57 8.03 -17.13
N GLY A 194 -11.25 7.85 -17.25
CA GLY A 194 -10.55 7.59 -18.49
C GLY A 194 -9.52 6.47 -18.35
N SER A 195 -9.01 5.99 -19.48
CA SER A 195 -7.96 4.96 -19.48
C SER A 195 -6.76 5.35 -20.34
N GLY A 196 -5.58 4.83 -19.98
CA GLY A 196 -4.32 5.10 -20.69
C GLY A 196 -3.65 6.43 -20.30
N GLN A 197 -2.60 6.78 -21.04
CA GLN A 197 -1.73 7.92 -20.71
C GLN A 197 -2.46 9.27 -20.81
N GLU A 198 -3.30 9.46 -21.81
CA GLU A 198 -4.06 10.72 -21.97
C GLU A 198 -4.97 10.99 -20.77
N ALA A 199 -5.57 9.95 -20.20
CA ALA A 199 -6.38 10.08 -18.99
C ALA A 199 -5.54 10.43 -17.76
N ILE A 200 -4.33 9.87 -17.65
CA ILE A 200 -3.39 10.25 -16.59
C ILE A 200 -3.01 11.73 -16.75
N ASP A 201 -2.66 12.17 -17.95
CA ASP A 201 -2.29 13.55 -18.22
C ASP A 201 -3.46 14.51 -17.89
N GLN A 202 -4.68 14.12 -18.20
CA GLN A 202 -5.88 14.89 -17.85
C GLN A 202 -6.10 14.97 -16.34
N VAL A 203 -5.91 13.87 -15.59
CA VAL A 203 -5.99 13.86 -14.13
C VAL A 203 -4.95 14.80 -13.55
N LEU A 204 -3.71 14.76 -14.04
CA LEU A 204 -2.62 15.62 -13.56
C LEU A 204 -2.88 17.11 -13.80
N SER A 205 -3.44 17.47 -14.96
CA SER A 205 -3.68 18.86 -15.33
C SER A 205 -4.91 19.49 -14.66
N ASP A 206 -5.93 18.70 -14.36
CA ASP A 206 -7.22 19.20 -13.85
C ASP A 206 -7.36 19.09 -12.33
N ALA A 207 -6.62 18.18 -11.69
CA ALA A 207 -6.81 17.89 -10.28
C ALA A 207 -6.13 18.91 -9.36
N ASP A 208 -6.81 19.24 -8.27
CA ASP A 208 -6.25 19.96 -7.13
C ASP A 208 -5.51 19.00 -6.17
N PHE A 209 -5.98 17.76 -6.08
CA PHE A 209 -5.34 16.68 -5.32
C PHE A 209 -5.14 15.47 -6.24
N VAL A 210 -3.92 14.99 -6.37
CA VAL A 210 -3.58 13.82 -7.18
C VAL A 210 -3.21 12.66 -6.27
N LEU A 211 -4.04 11.63 -6.26
CA LEU A 211 -3.79 10.36 -5.57
C LEU A 211 -3.10 9.38 -6.50
N VAL A 212 -1.99 8.81 -6.05
CA VAL A 212 -1.35 7.65 -6.67
C VAL A 212 -1.76 6.39 -5.93
N SER A 213 -2.54 5.50 -6.57
CA SER A 213 -3.06 4.26 -5.97
C SER A 213 -2.94 3.04 -6.91
N THR A 214 -1.93 3.05 -7.79
CA THR A 214 -1.56 1.91 -8.64
C THR A 214 -0.63 0.94 -7.90
N PRO A 215 -0.58 -0.36 -8.26
CA PRO A 215 0.48 -1.25 -7.78
C PRO A 215 1.83 -0.86 -8.40
N LEU A 216 2.93 -1.22 -7.72
CA LEU A 216 4.27 -1.12 -8.29
C LEU A 216 4.56 -2.35 -9.13
N ILE A 217 4.62 -2.16 -10.43
CA ILE A 217 5.01 -3.13 -11.46
C ILE A 217 5.94 -2.42 -12.45
N ASP A 218 6.56 -3.13 -13.37
CA ASP A 218 7.50 -2.52 -14.33
C ASP A 218 6.90 -1.32 -15.09
N SER A 219 5.64 -1.42 -15.50
CA SER A 219 4.96 -0.34 -16.24
C SER A 219 4.52 0.86 -15.39
N THR A 220 4.56 0.75 -14.06
CA THR A 220 4.19 1.85 -13.14
C THR A 220 5.38 2.38 -12.34
N ARG A 221 6.55 1.76 -12.46
CA ARG A 221 7.78 2.28 -11.88
C ARG A 221 8.16 3.60 -12.56
N GLY A 222 8.26 4.67 -11.77
CA GLY A 222 8.52 6.01 -12.28
C GLY A 222 7.39 6.60 -13.15
N LEU A 223 6.17 6.08 -13.00
CA LEU A 223 4.99 6.55 -13.73
C LEU A 223 4.78 8.06 -13.59
N ILE A 224 5.07 8.59 -12.41
CA ILE A 224 5.00 10.03 -12.12
C ILE A 224 6.42 10.57 -12.04
N GLY A 225 6.96 10.99 -13.17
CA GLY A 225 8.27 11.60 -13.31
C GLY A 225 8.21 13.13 -13.45
N GLU A 226 9.32 13.72 -13.89
CA GLU A 226 9.44 15.17 -14.08
C GLU A 226 8.37 15.73 -15.04
N ARG A 227 8.08 15.01 -16.15
CA ARG A 227 7.05 15.41 -17.12
C ARG A 227 5.66 15.42 -16.47
N GLU A 228 5.32 14.37 -15.76
CA GLU A 228 4.01 14.20 -15.13
C GLU A 228 3.80 15.22 -14.02
N ILE A 229 4.81 15.47 -13.18
CA ILE A 229 4.76 16.52 -12.16
C ILE A 229 4.66 17.89 -12.81
N GLY A 230 5.33 18.10 -13.93
CA GLY A 230 5.24 19.34 -14.72
C GLY A 230 3.86 19.61 -15.34
N LEU A 231 2.99 18.59 -15.47
CA LEU A 231 1.60 18.75 -15.88
C LEU A 231 0.69 19.17 -14.74
N MET A 232 1.10 18.94 -13.49
CA MET A 232 0.29 19.30 -12.33
C MET A 232 0.14 20.80 -12.20
N ARG A 233 -0.99 21.24 -11.67
CA ARG A 233 -1.21 22.64 -11.33
C ARG A 233 -0.25 23.05 -10.22
N GLN A 234 0.22 24.29 -10.25
CA GLN A 234 1.09 24.84 -9.20
C GLN A 234 0.43 24.79 -7.81
N ASP A 235 -0.90 24.91 -7.77
CA ASP A 235 -1.67 24.88 -6.53
C ASP A 235 -2.19 23.49 -6.16
N ALA A 236 -1.67 22.44 -6.80
CA ALA A 236 -2.03 21.06 -6.53
C ALA A 236 -1.18 20.40 -5.44
N TYR A 237 -1.71 19.28 -4.93
CA TYR A 237 -1.07 18.39 -3.97
C TYR A 237 -0.93 16.97 -4.54
N LEU A 238 0.19 16.30 -4.25
CA LEU A 238 0.40 14.89 -4.59
C LEU A 238 0.29 14.02 -3.34
N ILE A 239 -0.50 12.96 -3.40
CA ILE A 239 -0.73 12.03 -2.28
C ILE A 239 -0.34 10.61 -2.73
N ASN A 240 0.67 10.00 -2.07
CA ASN A 240 1.15 8.67 -2.43
C ASN A 240 1.15 7.69 -1.24
N PRO A 241 0.07 6.93 -1.02
CA PRO A 241 0.03 5.79 -0.11
C PRO A 241 0.38 4.46 -0.77
N ALA A 242 0.72 4.43 -2.07
CA ALA A 242 0.89 3.18 -2.82
C ALA A 242 2.31 2.60 -2.66
N ARG A 243 3.28 3.10 -3.44
CA ARG A 243 4.71 2.75 -3.35
C ARG A 243 5.56 3.96 -3.74
N GLY A 244 6.69 4.17 -3.05
CA GLY A 244 7.60 5.28 -3.33
C GLY A 244 8.04 5.30 -4.79
N HIS A 245 8.53 4.19 -5.29
CA HIS A 245 9.09 4.08 -6.65
C HIS A 245 8.10 4.27 -7.82
N ILE A 246 6.81 4.50 -7.56
CA ILE A 246 5.85 4.92 -8.60
C ILE A 246 6.07 6.39 -8.96
N VAL A 247 6.53 7.18 -8.01
CA VAL A 247 6.89 8.59 -8.19
C VAL A 247 8.41 8.71 -8.22
N ASP A 248 8.95 9.44 -9.20
CA ASP A 248 10.39 9.68 -9.26
C ASP A 248 10.84 10.51 -8.04
N GLU A 249 11.80 9.98 -7.30
CA GLU A 249 12.28 10.54 -6.04
C GLU A 249 12.84 11.95 -6.20
N LYS A 250 13.69 12.13 -7.24
CA LYS A 250 14.34 13.40 -7.52
C LYS A 250 13.33 14.44 -8.00
N ALA A 251 12.50 14.07 -8.96
CA ALA A 251 11.52 14.98 -9.54
C ALA A 251 10.53 15.50 -8.49
N LEU A 252 10.06 14.62 -7.59
CA LEU A 252 9.17 15.04 -6.50
C LEU A 252 9.88 16.00 -5.52
N TYR A 253 11.12 15.67 -5.13
CA TYR A 253 11.88 16.54 -4.24
C TYR A 253 12.09 17.93 -4.84
N GLU A 254 12.54 18.01 -6.10
CA GLU A 254 12.79 19.27 -6.81
C GLU A 254 11.50 20.08 -6.98
N ALA A 255 10.38 19.43 -7.26
CA ALA A 255 9.09 20.10 -7.38
C ALA A 255 8.61 20.72 -6.06
N LEU A 256 8.79 20.02 -4.94
CA LEU A 256 8.45 20.53 -3.61
C LEU A 256 9.40 21.64 -3.18
N ALA A 257 10.71 21.48 -3.38
CA ALA A 257 11.73 22.47 -3.01
C ALA A 257 11.60 23.77 -3.81
N SER A 258 11.17 23.71 -5.08
CA SER A 258 10.92 24.86 -5.93
C SER A 258 9.50 25.45 -5.80
N ASN A 259 8.60 24.79 -5.06
CA ASN A 259 7.18 25.11 -5.01
C ASN A 259 6.50 25.10 -6.40
N SER A 260 6.92 24.22 -7.31
CA SER A 260 6.24 24.02 -8.59
C SER A 260 4.90 23.27 -8.40
N ILE A 261 4.74 22.55 -7.28
CA ILE A 261 3.45 22.12 -6.71
C ILE A 261 3.37 22.61 -5.27
N THR A 262 2.16 22.77 -4.73
CA THR A 262 1.99 23.32 -3.38
C THR A 262 2.50 22.41 -2.29
N GLY A 263 2.33 21.09 -2.41
CA GLY A 263 2.79 20.17 -1.38
C GLY A 263 2.50 18.69 -1.70
N ALA A 264 2.87 17.82 -0.78
CA ALA A 264 2.63 16.39 -0.91
C ALA A 264 2.33 15.72 0.44
N ALA A 265 1.71 14.53 0.38
CA ALA A 265 1.63 13.58 1.50
C ALA A 265 2.13 12.22 1.05
N ILE A 266 3.15 11.70 1.72
CA ILE A 266 3.83 10.46 1.35
C ILE A 266 3.83 9.51 2.54
N ASP A 267 3.28 8.32 2.31
CA ASP A 267 3.27 7.23 3.30
C ASP A 267 4.29 6.13 2.97
N THR A 268 4.66 6.01 1.69
CA THR A 268 5.53 4.96 1.18
C THR A 268 6.82 5.55 0.60
N TRP A 269 7.95 4.94 0.91
CA TRP A 269 9.26 5.55 0.73
C TRP A 269 10.18 4.76 -0.21
N TYR A 270 11.37 5.30 -0.42
CA TYR A 270 12.40 4.74 -1.30
C TYR A 270 13.38 3.86 -0.55
N GLU A 271 13.62 4.18 0.74
CA GLU A 271 14.50 3.42 1.63
C GLU A 271 13.69 2.97 2.87
N TYR A 272 13.92 1.73 3.29
CA TYR A 272 13.25 1.12 4.44
C TYR A 272 14.26 0.48 5.39
N PRO A 273 13.95 0.39 6.69
CA PRO A 273 14.76 -0.38 7.63
C PRO A 273 14.92 -1.84 7.18
N VAL A 274 16.14 -2.38 7.30
CA VAL A 274 16.43 -3.78 7.03
C VAL A 274 16.43 -4.66 8.29
N SER A 275 16.41 -4.03 9.49
CA SER A 275 16.30 -4.69 10.79
C SER A 275 15.55 -3.80 11.79
N GLU A 276 15.16 -4.35 12.94
CA GLU A 276 14.46 -3.60 14.00
C GLU A 276 15.30 -2.47 14.61
N THR A 277 16.62 -2.56 14.53
CA THR A 277 17.55 -1.56 15.06
C THR A 277 17.99 -0.55 14.02
N ASP A 278 17.63 -0.77 12.76
CA ASP A 278 17.96 0.13 11.66
C ASP A 278 16.98 1.30 11.59
N SER A 279 17.48 2.49 11.34
CA SER A 279 16.66 3.70 11.21
C SER A 279 17.19 4.60 10.10
N PRO A 280 17.13 4.14 8.85
CA PRO A 280 17.61 4.91 7.71
C PRO A 280 16.78 6.16 7.48
N ARG A 281 17.33 7.13 6.79
CA ARG A 281 16.52 8.17 6.19
C ARG A 281 15.66 7.54 5.08
N PRO A 282 14.39 7.95 4.92
CA PRO A 282 13.46 7.30 3.98
C PRO A 282 13.76 7.59 2.51
N SER A 283 14.71 8.49 2.23
CA SER A 283 15.05 9.01 0.91
C SER A 283 16.50 9.47 0.87
N LYS A 284 17.08 9.51 -0.31
CA LYS A 284 18.39 10.15 -0.59
C LYS A 284 18.31 11.68 -0.61
N TYR A 285 17.11 12.23 -0.80
CA TYR A 285 16.85 13.66 -0.79
C TYR A 285 16.25 14.09 0.55
N PRO A 286 16.56 15.28 1.07
CA PRO A 286 16.16 15.71 2.41
C PRO A 286 14.71 16.20 2.47
N PHE A 287 13.74 15.36 2.13
CA PHE A 287 12.30 15.65 2.25
C PHE A 287 11.92 16.12 3.66
N TRP A 288 12.61 15.65 4.70
CA TRP A 288 12.38 16.03 6.10
C TRP A 288 12.74 17.47 6.43
N GLU A 289 13.37 18.19 5.50
CA GLU A 289 13.70 19.62 5.63
C GLU A 289 12.65 20.52 4.98
N LEU A 290 11.70 19.95 4.24
CA LEU A 290 10.63 20.67 3.56
C LEU A 290 9.42 20.87 4.48
N ASP A 291 8.83 22.09 4.46
CA ASP A 291 7.63 22.41 5.25
C ASP A 291 6.31 22.06 4.55
N ASN A 292 6.36 21.78 3.24
CA ASN A 292 5.20 21.52 2.39
C ASN A 292 4.95 20.03 2.12
N ILE A 293 5.40 19.16 3.03
CA ILE A 293 5.18 17.71 2.92
C ILE A 293 4.67 17.12 4.24
N ILE A 294 3.72 16.19 4.15
CA ILE A 294 3.34 15.30 5.25
C ILE A 294 4.00 13.95 5.02
N MET A 295 4.78 13.50 5.99
CA MET A 295 5.56 12.26 5.93
C MET A 295 5.06 11.28 6.98
N THR A 296 4.70 10.05 6.57
CA THR A 296 4.32 8.98 7.50
C THR A 296 5.06 7.67 7.18
N PRO A 297 5.33 6.81 8.18
CA PRO A 297 6.24 5.66 8.03
C PRO A 297 5.52 4.40 7.54
N HIS A 298 4.82 4.47 6.41
CA HIS A 298 4.09 3.35 5.78
C HIS A 298 3.04 2.73 6.72
N HIS A 299 2.27 3.57 7.39
CA HIS A 299 1.29 3.13 8.38
C HIS A 299 -0.17 3.31 7.97
N SER A 300 -0.46 3.99 6.85
CA SER A 300 -1.82 4.33 6.44
C SER A 300 -2.78 3.13 6.38
N GLY A 301 -2.26 1.93 6.06
CA GLY A 301 -3.02 0.67 6.05
C GLY A 301 -2.88 -0.20 7.32
N ALA A 302 -2.04 0.19 8.29
CA ALA A 302 -1.61 -0.67 9.41
C ALA A 302 -2.49 -0.48 10.66
N THR A 303 -3.77 -0.79 10.58
CA THR A 303 -4.70 -0.72 11.72
C THR A 303 -4.94 -2.08 12.35
N PHE A 304 -5.40 -2.10 13.62
CA PHE A 304 -5.83 -3.34 14.29
C PHE A 304 -6.87 -4.08 13.46
N GLY A 305 -7.90 -3.37 12.96
CA GLY A 305 -8.94 -3.97 12.15
C GLY A 305 -8.43 -4.55 10.82
N THR A 306 -7.42 -3.94 10.18
CA THR A 306 -6.77 -4.51 8.99
C THR A 306 -6.04 -5.80 9.33
N ARG A 307 -5.26 -5.79 10.40
CA ARG A 307 -4.54 -6.98 10.87
C ARG A 307 -5.49 -8.14 11.13
N ASP A 308 -6.56 -7.89 11.88
CA ASP A 308 -7.50 -8.92 12.28
C ASP A 308 -8.22 -9.53 11.07
N ARG A 309 -8.74 -8.70 10.15
CA ARG A 309 -9.37 -9.17 8.89
C ARG A 309 -8.41 -9.93 7.96
N ARG A 310 -7.13 -9.53 7.91
CA ARG A 310 -6.09 -10.26 7.16
C ARG A 310 -5.82 -11.62 7.79
N ALA A 311 -5.72 -11.67 9.11
CA ALA A 311 -5.56 -12.92 9.84
C ALA A 311 -6.73 -13.90 9.59
N GLU A 312 -7.97 -13.40 9.58
CA GLU A 312 -9.16 -14.18 9.22
C GLU A 312 -9.08 -14.72 7.78
N THR A 313 -8.66 -13.90 6.81
CA THR A 313 -8.52 -14.32 5.41
C THR A 313 -7.45 -15.40 5.25
N VAL A 314 -6.30 -15.23 5.88
CA VAL A 314 -5.21 -16.22 5.85
C VAL A 314 -5.65 -17.53 6.54
N ALA A 315 -6.28 -17.42 7.72
CA ALA A 315 -6.81 -18.60 8.44
C ALA A 315 -7.86 -19.37 7.61
N ALA A 316 -8.78 -18.65 6.96
CA ALA A 316 -9.75 -19.26 6.06
C ALA A 316 -9.08 -20.00 4.89
N ASN A 317 -7.96 -19.48 4.35
CA ASN A 317 -7.20 -20.17 3.32
C ASN A 317 -6.48 -21.43 3.85
N ILE A 318 -5.95 -21.40 5.07
CA ILE A 318 -5.40 -22.61 5.73
C ILE A 318 -6.48 -23.68 5.87
N ASP A 319 -7.66 -23.32 6.38
CA ASP A 319 -8.80 -24.21 6.53
C ASP A 319 -9.26 -24.81 5.17
N ARG A 320 -9.22 -24.01 4.11
CA ARG A 320 -9.53 -24.43 2.73
C ARG A 320 -8.52 -25.45 2.20
N ILE A 321 -7.22 -25.24 2.44
CA ILE A 321 -6.17 -26.19 2.07
C ILE A 321 -6.41 -27.54 2.76
N ALA A 322 -6.64 -27.52 4.08
CA ALA A 322 -6.92 -28.73 4.85
C ALA A 322 -8.15 -29.51 4.34
N LYS A 323 -9.12 -28.80 3.77
CA LYS A 323 -10.37 -29.38 3.22
C LYS A 323 -10.31 -29.66 1.72
N GLY A 324 -9.16 -29.44 1.05
CA GLY A 324 -9.01 -29.59 -0.41
C GLY A 324 -9.88 -28.62 -1.23
N GLN A 325 -10.17 -27.43 -0.69
CA GLN A 325 -10.99 -26.40 -1.32
C GLN A 325 -10.12 -25.34 -2.01
N GLN A 326 -10.70 -24.60 -2.97
CA GLN A 326 -10.00 -23.50 -3.63
C GLN A 326 -9.78 -22.33 -2.67
N LEU A 327 -8.59 -21.72 -2.73
CA LEU A 327 -8.24 -20.53 -1.96
C LEU A 327 -8.97 -19.29 -2.49
N VAL A 328 -9.12 -18.29 -1.63
CA VAL A 328 -9.56 -16.95 -2.03
C VAL A 328 -8.34 -16.05 -2.26
N ASN A 329 -8.51 -15.02 -3.08
CA ASN A 329 -7.48 -14.04 -3.42
C ASN A 329 -6.20 -14.67 -4.02
N VAL A 330 -6.36 -15.70 -4.83
CA VAL A 330 -5.25 -16.32 -5.55
C VAL A 330 -4.68 -15.35 -6.57
N LEU A 331 -3.37 -15.18 -6.57
CA LEU A 331 -2.65 -14.41 -7.56
C LEU A 331 -2.42 -15.29 -8.79
N THR A 332 -3.24 -15.09 -9.83
CA THR A 332 -3.25 -15.93 -11.03
C THR A 332 -2.11 -15.64 -11.98
N ASP A 333 -1.51 -14.48 -11.88
CA ASP A 333 -0.43 -14.04 -12.78
C ASP A 333 0.66 -13.30 -11.99
N ILE A 334 1.40 -14.07 -11.20
CA ILE A 334 2.59 -13.55 -10.52
C ILE A 334 3.78 -13.39 -11.48
N SER A 335 3.68 -13.87 -12.71
CA SER A 335 4.77 -13.79 -13.71
C SER A 335 4.83 -12.44 -14.43
N THR A 336 3.83 -11.58 -14.23
CA THR A 336 3.75 -10.23 -14.84
C THR A 336 4.27 -9.11 -13.94
N ILE A 337 5.02 -9.46 -12.89
CA ILE A 337 5.60 -8.49 -11.95
C ILE A 337 6.97 -8.04 -12.41
#